data_f03e72d9dc752050213569e9322a12db
#
_entry.id   f03e72d9dc752050213569e9322a12db
#
_cell.length_a   1.000
_cell.length_b   1.000
_cell.length_c   1.000
_cell.angle_alpha   90.00
_cell.angle_beta   90.00
_cell.angle_gamma   90.00
#
_symmetry.space_group_name_H-M   'P 1'
#
loop_
_entity.id
_entity.type
_entity.pdbx_description
1 polymer ?
#
loop_
_entity_poly.entity_id
_entity_poly.type
_entity_poly.pdbx_seq_one_letter_code
_entity_poly.pdbx_strand_id
1 'polypeptide(L)'
;MKKVNGRYELYGNPITPAQTRAADRWKAMLAKKFSYDPNEKFNLSVQDHPYGGDIFDLKEIVREGDGTPLSIENGVIISTIRMGFGHYRIAMAGVSAARAMGFTPYWLDLLSVPGITTDVINWCNTNYSKFSRISQRFPWFDKYVWESLTTGEPSLPGLNTLFNNWIVTWPWRFTKTQVKDYKMSELFENLYGALPAEQPILTSHMWNAMGAVAGGMTNVVDMMFDNWPMAFQLTEGAKHAVQSPSGYYGFRVMRGFDDKGSIMKPTPSDSLFFTGQHVDHELVENIEVDCESRIQRIDAKEPRRFIVTMGGAGAQRELFKAIIEHAIPLIQQDKIALFINLGDHKDNWGWLEAELAPYQDLLNTHFTWEETRDYADSIRENSAHGLHVFLYDNTFHAV
;
A
#
# COMPACT_ATOMS: atom_id res chain seq x y z
N MET A 1 -13.23 15.99 -4.14
CA MET A 1 -14.70 16.30 -4.25
C MET A 1 -14.94 17.80 -4.30
N LYS A 2 -15.84 18.23 -5.13
CA LYS A 2 -16.25 19.64 -5.21
C LYS A 2 -17.59 19.87 -4.50
N LYS A 3 -17.80 21.06 -3.97
CA LYS A 3 -19.09 21.47 -3.41
C LYS A 3 -19.77 22.40 -4.41
N VAL A 4 -20.86 21.92 -5.05
CA VAL A 4 -21.61 22.67 -6.06
C VAL A 4 -23.02 22.89 -5.51
N ASN A 5 -23.45 24.14 -5.46
CA ASN A 5 -24.79 24.53 -4.93
C ASN A 5 -25.11 23.88 -3.56
N GLY A 6 -24.12 23.84 -2.67
CA GLY A 6 -24.29 23.30 -1.31
C GLY A 6 -24.25 21.76 -1.21
N ARG A 7 -24.08 21.03 -2.32
CA ARG A 7 -23.98 19.57 -2.36
C ARG A 7 -22.57 19.13 -2.77
N TYR A 8 -22.08 18.05 -2.20
CA TYR A 8 -20.84 17.44 -2.67
C TYR A 8 -21.07 16.59 -3.91
N GLU A 9 -20.13 16.66 -4.83
CA GLU A 9 -20.11 15.88 -6.08
C GLU A 9 -18.73 15.30 -6.28
N LEU A 10 -18.68 14.14 -6.95
CA LEU A 10 -17.44 13.56 -7.48
C LEU A 10 -17.57 13.47 -9.01
N TYR A 11 -16.76 14.23 -9.73
CA TYR A 11 -16.85 14.37 -11.19
C TYR A 11 -18.26 14.70 -11.69
N GLY A 12 -18.98 15.54 -10.95
CA GLY A 12 -20.35 15.95 -11.28
C GLY A 12 -21.43 14.90 -10.98
N ASN A 13 -21.07 13.82 -10.27
CA ASN A 13 -22.02 12.86 -9.75
C ASN A 13 -22.40 13.23 -8.30
N PRO A 14 -23.67 13.46 -8.00
CA PRO A 14 -24.08 14.02 -6.72
C PRO A 14 -23.98 13.00 -5.58
N ILE A 15 -23.54 13.48 -4.43
CA ILE A 15 -23.50 12.74 -3.18
C ILE A 15 -24.73 13.10 -2.35
N THR A 16 -25.40 12.10 -1.80
CA THR A 16 -26.62 12.35 -1.03
C THR A 16 -26.34 13.08 0.28
N PRO A 17 -27.26 13.93 0.76
CA PRO A 17 -27.10 14.58 2.06
C PRO A 17 -26.93 13.61 3.23
N ALA A 18 -27.49 12.41 3.13
CA ALA A 18 -27.34 11.38 4.16
C ALA A 18 -25.89 10.85 4.21
N GLN A 19 -25.26 10.61 3.05
CA GLN A 19 -23.86 10.21 2.95
C GLN A 19 -22.93 11.30 3.48
N THR A 20 -23.18 12.55 3.09
CA THR A 20 -22.42 13.70 3.59
C THR A 20 -22.46 13.78 5.12
N ARG A 21 -23.67 13.74 5.72
CA ARG A 21 -23.81 13.77 7.19
C ARG A 21 -23.13 12.59 7.89
N ALA A 22 -23.15 11.40 7.28
CA ALA A 22 -22.45 10.23 7.82
C ALA A 22 -20.94 10.42 7.81
N ALA A 23 -20.40 10.98 6.72
CA ALA A 23 -18.98 11.27 6.59
C ALA A 23 -18.50 12.42 7.50
N ASP A 24 -19.32 13.46 7.66
CA ASP A 24 -19.03 14.56 8.60
C ASP A 24 -18.98 14.06 10.05
N ARG A 25 -19.92 13.16 10.44
CA ARG A 25 -19.86 12.52 11.77
C ARG A 25 -18.64 11.65 11.94
N TRP A 26 -18.23 10.93 10.89
CA TRP A 26 -17.02 10.12 10.88
C TRP A 26 -15.77 10.99 11.09
N LYS A 27 -15.61 12.07 10.30
CA LYS A 27 -14.53 13.06 10.47
C LYS A 27 -14.52 13.62 11.90
N ALA A 28 -15.68 14.06 12.40
CA ALA A 28 -15.79 14.64 13.73
C ALA A 28 -15.42 13.64 14.84
N MET A 29 -15.78 12.37 14.68
CA MET A 29 -15.37 11.30 15.61
C MET A 29 -13.87 11.11 15.63
N LEU A 30 -13.22 11.02 14.45
CA LEU A 30 -11.78 10.87 14.33
C LEU A 30 -11.04 12.11 14.86
N ALA A 31 -11.49 13.30 14.48
CA ALA A 31 -10.94 14.56 14.96
C ALA A 31 -10.96 14.65 16.50
N LYS A 32 -12.09 14.27 17.12
CA LYS A 32 -12.20 14.20 18.58
C LYS A 32 -11.31 13.13 19.20
N LYS A 33 -11.29 11.93 18.60
CA LYS A 33 -10.52 10.78 19.11
C LYS A 33 -9.02 11.06 19.14
N PHE A 34 -8.51 11.74 18.11
CA PHE A 34 -7.08 12.01 17.91
C PHE A 34 -6.72 13.48 18.17
N SER A 35 -7.58 14.24 18.81
CA SER A 35 -7.33 15.63 19.23
C SER A 35 -6.86 16.53 18.09
N TYR A 36 -7.56 16.48 16.94
CA TYR A 36 -7.23 17.27 15.76
C TYR A 36 -7.19 18.76 16.08
N ASP A 37 -6.06 19.40 15.77
CA ASP A 37 -5.90 20.86 15.78
C ASP A 37 -5.81 21.38 14.32
N PRO A 38 -6.79 22.17 13.84
CA PRO A 38 -6.74 22.72 12.48
C PRO A 38 -5.63 23.78 12.30
N ASN A 39 -5.01 24.24 13.38
CA ASN A 39 -3.90 25.20 13.35
C ASN A 39 -2.54 24.53 13.55
N GLU A 40 -2.48 23.21 13.67
CA GLU A 40 -1.22 22.48 13.81
C GLU A 40 -0.30 22.78 12.64
N LYS A 41 0.92 23.17 12.94
CA LYS A 41 1.96 23.43 11.95
C LYS A 41 2.94 22.26 11.89
N PHE A 42 3.28 21.88 10.68
CA PHE A 42 4.31 20.89 10.43
C PHE A 42 5.59 21.59 10.01
N ASN A 43 6.63 21.49 10.82
CA ASN A 43 7.99 21.85 10.46
C ASN A 43 8.62 20.62 9.82
N LEU A 44 8.74 20.64 8.50
CA LEU A 44 9.28 19.53 7.73
C LEU A 44 10.75 19.76 7.41
N SER A 45 11.52 18.71 7.50
CA SER A 45 12.94 18.67 7.13
C SER A 45 13.22 17.48 6.22
N VAL A 46 14.39 17.46 5.60
CA VAL A 46 14.86 16.42 4.71
C VAL A 46 16.11 15.78 5.28
N GLN A 47 16.15 14.47 5.30
CA GLN A 47 17.32 13.67 5.65
C GLN A 47 17.53 12.56 4.62
N ASP A 48 18.69 11.90 4.64
CA ASP A 48 18.87 10.68 3.86
C ASP A 48 17.99 9.56 4.41
N HIS A 49 17.35 8.82 3.51
CA HIS A 49 16.54 7.69 3.94
C HIS A 49 17.45 6.59 4.51
N PRO A 50 17.20 6.09 5.72
CA PRO A 50 18.14 5.23 6.46
C PRO A 50 18.51 3.94 5.73
N TYR A 51 17.68 3.48 4.82
CA TYR A 51 17.89 2.24 4.07
C TYR A 51 18.07 2.43 2.57
N GLY A 52 17.44 3.45 2.01
CA GLY A 52 17.46 3.72 0.57
C GLY A 52 18.34 4.89 0.17
N GLY A 53 18.90 5.62 1.14
CA GLY A 53 19.78 6.77 0.87
C GLY A 53 20.98 6.38 0.03
N ASP A 54 21.73 5.39 0.45
CA ASP A 54 22.96 4.94 -0.22
C ASP A 54 22.70 4.23 -1.56
N ILE A 55 21.55 3.53 -1.69
CA ILE A 55 21.26 2.70 -2.86
C ILE A 55 20.53 3.50 -3.94
N PHE A 56 19.57 4.33 -3.52
CA PHE A 56 18.64 5.00 -4.42
C PHE A 56 18.75 6.53 -4.39
N ASP A 57 19.74 7.09 -3.69
CA ASP A 57 19.81 8.53 -3.39
C ASP A 57 18.45 9.06 -2.89
N LEU A 58 17.79 8.26 -2.07
CA LEU A 58 16.46 8.52 -1.57
C LEU A 58 16.53 9.45 -0.36
N LYS A 59 15.85 10.58 -0.47
CA LYS A 59 15.67 11.51 0.64
C LYS A 59 14.37 11.20 1.37
N GLU A 60 14.31 11.38 2.68
CA GLU A 60 13.11 11.21 3.49
C GLU A 60 12.63 12.56 4.02
N ILE A 61 11.33 12.82 3.90
CA ILE A 61 10.68 13.98 4.52
C ILE A 61 10.23 13.56 5.91
N VAL A 62 10.74 14.26 6.93
CA VAL A 62 10.45 13.99 8.34
C VAL A 62 9.94 15.25 9.05
N ARG A 63 9.28 15.06 10.19
CA ARG A 63 8.81 16.14 11.04
C ARG A 63 9.84 16.41 12.14
N GLU A 64 10.26 17.68 12.26
CA GLU A 64 11.09 18.15 13.39
C GLU A 64 12.36 17.31 13.64
N GLY A 65 12.93 16.76 12.54
CA GLY A 65 14.18 15.99 12.60
C GLY A 65 15.41 16.88 12.57
N ASP A 66 16.59 16.25 12.74
CA ASP A 66 17.90 16.90 12.64
C ASP A 66 18.31 17.20 11.18
N GLY A 67 17.38 16.99 10.23
CA GLY A 67 17.59 17.23 8.81
C GLY A 67 17.63 18.71 8.44
N THR A 68 17.99 18.99 7.19
CA THR A 68 17.92 20.34 6.65
C THR A 68 16.47 20.79 6.46
N PRO A 69 16.14 22.09 6.61
CA PRO A 69 14.81 22.60 6.29
C PRO A 69 14.35 22.14 4.90
N LEU A 70 13.07 21.86 4.77
CA LEU A 70 12.50 21.32 3.54
C LEU A 70 12.80 22.26 2.35
N SER A 71 13.66 21.78 1.44
CA SER A 71 13.90 22.36 0.12
C SER A 71 13.91 21.22 -0.89
N ILE A 72 13.05 21.28 -1.89
CA ILE A 72 12.92 20.24 -2.91
C ILE A 72 13.36 20.83 -4.25
N GLU A 73 14.59 20.50 -4.66
CA GLU A 73 15.14 20.92 -5.91
C GLU A 73 15.16 19.75 -6.90
N ASN A 74 14.68 19.97 -8.11
CA ASN A 74 14.59 18.95 -9.17
C ASN A 74 14.04 17.59 -8.65
N GLY A 75 13.02 17.64 -7.79
CA GLY A 75 12.57 16.48 -7.05
C GLY A 75 11.12 16.09 -7.31
N VAL A 76 10.80 14.86 -6.95
CA VAL A 76 9.43 14.32 -6.93
C VAL A 76 9.16 13.75 -5.55
N ILE A 77 8.05 14.15 -4.93
CA ILE A 77 7.61 13.55 -3.67
C ILE A 77 6.96 12.20 -3.98
N ILE A 78 7.39 11.15 -3.28
CA ILE A 78 6.79 9.82 -3.36
C ILE A 78 6.08 9.57 -2.04
N SER A 79 4.77 9.77 -2.04
CA SER A 79 3.95 9.63 -0.82
C SER A 79 3.33 8.24 -0.74
N THR A 80 3.54 7.58 0.38
CA THR A 80 3.10 6.21 0.61
C THR A 80 2.45 6.04 1.97
N ILE A 81 1.79 4.89 2.14
CA ILE A 81 1.15 4.47 3.39
C ILE A 81 1.46 3.00 3.64
N ARG A 82 1.72 2.66 4.89
CA ARG A 82 1.97 1.28 5.28
C ARG A 82 0.69 0.54 5.61
N MET A 83 -0.06 0.12 4.58
CA MET A 83 -1.19 -0.79 4.69
C MET A 83 -0.89 -2.16 4.04
N GLY A 84 0.37 -2.54 4.03
CA GLY A 84 0.91 -3.73 3.41
C GLY A 84 2.00 -3.40 2.39
N PHE A 85 2.75 -4.42 1.99
CA PHE A 85 3.91 -4.28 1.10
C PHE A 85 3.54 -3.78 -0.30
N GLY A 86 2.31 -4.02 -0.78
CA GLY A 86 1.89 -3.61 -2.12
C GLY A 86 2.02 -2.10 -2.35
N HIS A 87 1.62 -1.27 -1.39
CA HIS A 87 1.72 0.19 -1.51
C HIS A 87 3.18 0.66 -1.54
N TYR A 88 4.03 0.03 -0.71
CA TYR A 88 5.46 0.32 -0.71
C TYR A 88 6.12 -0.08 -2.03
N ARG A 89 5.77 -1.25 -2.60
CA ARG A 89 6.33 -1.70 -3.89
C ARG A 89 5.99 -0.74 -5.02
N ILE A 90 4.75 -0.26 -5.07
CA ILE A 90 4.35 0.75 -6.06
C ILE A 90 5.09 2.07 -5.84
N ALA A 91 5.24 2.50 -4.59
CA ALA A 91 6.00 3.69 -4.26
C ALA A 91 7.49 3.54 -4.66
N MET A 92 8.10 2.36 -4.44
CA MET A 92 9.45 2.06 -4.88
C MET A 92 9.61 2.09 -6.40
N ALA A 93 8.62 1.59 -7.15
CA ALA A 93 8.61 1.75 -8.60
C ALA A 93 8.58 3.24 -9.01
N GLY A 94 7.87 4.07 -8.24
CA GLY A 94 7.88 5.53 -8.40
C GLY A 94 9.26 6.15 -8.11
N VAL A 95 9.96 5.68 -7.06
CA VAL A 95 11.35 6.08 -6.73
C VAL A 95 12.28 5.73 -7.90
N SER A 96 12.23 4.47 -8.34
CA SER A 96 13.04 3.98 -9.46
C SER A 96 12.81 4.79 -10.75
N ALA A 97 11.55 5.03 -11.11
CA ALA A 97 11.21 5.84 -12.28
C ALA A 97 11.69 7.29 -12.15
N ALA A 98 11.53 7.92 -10.99
CA ALA A 98 12.01 9.29 -10.76
C ALA A 98 13.53 9.38 -10.98
N ARG A 99 14.29 8.43 -10.42
CA ARG A 99 15.75 8.38 -10.62
C ARG A 99 16.15 8.16 -12.07
N ALA A 100 15.52 7.21 -12.74
CA ALA A 100 15.78 6.93 -14.15
C ALA A 100 15.53 8.16 -15.05
N MET A 101 14.62 9.05 -14.63
CA MET A 101 14.32 10.32 -15.29
C MET A 101 15.21 11.49 -14.83
N GLY A 102 16.14 11.26 -13.90
CA GLY A 102 17.05 12.28 -13.38
C GLY A 102 16.46 13.20 -12.32
N PHE A 103 15.37 12.78 -11.67
CA PHE A 103 14.78 13.49 -10.53
C PHE A 103 15.25 12.88 -9.20
N THR A 104 15.40 13.73 -8.18
CA THR A 104 15.63 13.28 -6.81
C THR A 104 14.30 12.84 -6.19
N PRO A 105 14.17 11.56 -5.73
CA PRO A 105 12.97 11.11 -5.04
C PRO A 105 12.98 11.53 -3.57
N TYR A 106 11.85 12.09 -3.11
CA TYR A 106 11.62 12.47 -1.71
C TYR A 106 10.53 11.61 -1.12
N TRP A 107 10.90 10.69 -0.24
CA TRP A 107 9.99 9.76 0.40
C TRP A 107 9.16 10.42 1.50
N LEU A 108 7.87 10.26 1.43
CA LEU A 108 6.91 10.70 2.44
C LEU A 108 6.07 9.51 2.90
N ASP A 109 6.54 8.80 3.91
CA ASP A 109 5.72 7.79 4.58
C ASP A 109 4.85 8.48 5.64
N LEU A 110 3.54 8.35 5.52
CA LEU A 110 2.61 8.96 6.46
C LEU A 110 2.72 8.39 7.89
N LEU A 111 3.41 7.26 8.07
CA LEU A 111 3.71 6.71 9.40
C LEU A 111 5.00 7.27 10.01
N SER A 112 5.89 7.84 9.21
CA SER A 112 7.15 8.46 9.66
C SER A 112 6.97 9.93 10.09
N VAL A 113 5.79 10.52 9.89
CA VAL A 113 5.51 11.92 10.23
C VAL A 113 4.54 11.99 11.41
N PRO A 114 5.00 12.07 12.66
CA PRO A 114 4.14 12.07 13.84
C PRO A 114 3.05 13.16 13.79
N GLY A 115 1.83 12.79 14.11
CA GLY A 115 0.68 13.68 14.10
C GLY A 115 -0.63 12.92 13.84
N ILE A 116 -1.72 13.67 13.69
CA ILE A 116 -3.05 13.06 13.50
C ILE A 116 -3.12 12.13 12.28
N THR A 117 -2.38 12.44 11.21
CA THR A 117 -2.31 11.60 10.00
C THR A 117 -1.82 10.21 10.36
N THR A 118 -0.69 10.11 11.04
CA THR A 118 -0.10 8.85 11.51
C THR A 118 -1.06 8.10 12.45
N ASP A 119 -1.68 8.79 13.40
CA ASP A 119 -2.58 8.18 14.38
C ASP A 119 -3.83 7.59 13.73
N VAL A 120 -4.45 8.33 12.80
CA VAL A 120 -5.63 7.86 12.04
C VAL A 120 -5.27 6.66 11.19
N ILE A 121 -4.14 6.69 10.47
CA ILE A 121 -3.69 5.60 9.61
C ILE A 121 -3.38 4.35 10.43
N ASN A 122 -2.64 4.48 11.52
CA ASN A 122 -2.31 3.36 12.41
C ASN A 122 -3.59 2.70 12.96
N TRP A 123 -4.56 3.51 13.35
CA TRP A 123 -5.83 2.99 13.84
C TRP A 123 -6.61 2.26 12.74
N CYS A 124 -6.67 2.81 11.54
CA CYS A 124 -7.30 2.17 10.38
C CYS A 124 -6.60 0.86 10.02
N ASN A 125 -5.28 0.86 9.94
CA ASN A 125 -4.47 -0.30 9.60
C ASN A 125 -4.59 -1.43 10.64
N THR A 126 -4.55 -1.07 11.93
CA THR A 126 -4.74 -2.04 13.03
C THR A 126 -6.12 -2.71 12.95
N ASN A 127 -7.18 -1.93 12.70
CA ASN A 127 -8.52 -2.48 12.56
C ASN A 127 -8.64 -3.34 11.29
N TYR A 128 -8.09 -2.87 10.16
CA TYR A 128 -8.08 -3.65 8.92
C TYR A 128 -7.41 -5.02 9.12
N SER A 129 -6.20 -5.05 9.68
CA SER A 129 -5.46 -6.29 9.94
C SER A 129 -6.21 -7.22 10.92
N LYS A 130 -6.83 -6.65 11.95
CA LYS A 130 -7.64 -7.41 12.91
C LYS A 130 -8.86 -8.06 12.24
N PHE A 131 -9.61 -7.31 11.44
CA PHE A 131 -10.78 -7.83 10.74
C PHE A 131 -10.40 -8.82 9.64
N SER A 132 -9.30 -8.59 8.92
CA SER A 132 -8.77 -9.54 7.94
C SER A 132 -8.39 -10.88 8.58
N ARG A 133 -7.77 -10.88 9.77
CA ARG A 133 -7.47 -12.12 10.50
C ARG A 133 -8.73 -12.83 11.01
N ILE A 134 -9.76 -12.07 11.41
CA ILE A 134 -11.05 -12.64 11.82
C ILE A 134 -11.75 -13.28 10.62
N SER A 135 -11.74 -12.65 9.45
CA SER A 135 -12.39 -13.15 8.24
C SER A 135 -11.82 -14.52 7.84
N GLN A 136 -10.52 -14.70 7.95
CA GLN A 136 -9.88 -15.98 7.64
C GLN A 136 -10.24 -17.10 8.62
N ARG A 137 -10.48 -16.75 9.88
CA ARG A 137 -10.87 -17.74 10.89
C ARG A 137 -12.34 -18.16 10.79
N PHE A 138 -13.20 -17.29 10.28
CA PHE A 138 -14.64 -17.49 10.20
C PHE A 138 -15.15 -17.28 8.76
N PRO A 139 -15.29 -18.34 7.94
CA PRO A 139 -15.70 -18.23 6.53
C PRO A 139 -17.05 -17.51 6.31
N TRP A 140 -17.98 -17.62 7.28
CA TRP A 140 -19.24 -16.88 7.21
C TRP A 140 -19.03 -15.36 7.36
N PHE A 141 -18.10 -14.93 8.23
CA PHE A 141 -17.77 -13.53 8.41
C PHE A 141 -17.05 -12.98 7.16
N ASP A 142 -16.15 -13.78 6.60
CA ASP A 142 -15.49 -13.43 5.33
C ASP A 142 -16.53 -13.19 4.25
N LYS A 143 -17.32 -14.19 3.93
CA LYS A 143 -18.30 -14.15 2.84
C LYS A 143 -19.39 -13.10 2.99
N TYR A 144 -19.91 -12.89 4.18
CA TYR A 144 -21.09 -12.02 4.37
C TYR A 144 -20.77 -10.62 4.90
N VAL A 145 -19.60 -10.43 5.47
CA VAL A 145 -19.21 -9.16 6.08
C VAL A 145 -17.96 -8.60 5.40
N TRP A 146 -16.86 -9.33 5.47
CA TRP A 146 -15.55 -8.82 5.05
C TRP A 146 -15.45 -8.59 3.55
N GLU A 147 -15.83 -9.58 2.74
CA GLU A 147 -15.83 -9.48 1.30
C GLU A 147 -16.69 -8.30 0.82
N SER A 148 -17.89 -8.16 1.37
CA SER A 148 -18.78 -7.03 1.07
C SER A 148 -18.20 -5.67 1.48
N LEU A 149 -17.37 -5.62 2.54
CA LEU A 149 -16.72 -4.40 3.01
C LEU A 149 -15.53 -3.99 2.14
N THR A 150 -14.74 -4.97 1.70
CA THR A 150 -13.49 -4.73 0.98
C THR A 150 -13.67 -4.62 -0.52
N THR A 151 -14.58 -5.40 -1.11
CA THR A 151 -14.83 -5.39 -2.55
C THR A 151 -15.91 -4.38 -2.96
N GLY A 152 -16.75 -3.96 -2.02
CA GLY A 152 -17.92 -3.13 -2.31
C GLY A 152 -19.01 -3.84 -3.12
N GLU A 153 -18.83 -5.14 -3.39
CA GLU A 153 -19.81 -5.98 -4.09
C GLU A 153 -20.57 -6.88 -3.12
N PRO A 154 -21.90 -6.96 -3.26
CA PRO A 154 -22.69 -7.86 -2.43
C PRO A 154 -22.49 -9.32 -2.86
N SER A 155 -22.05 -10.17 -1.94
CA SER A 155 -21.87 -11.61 -2.17
C SER A 155 -23.17 -12.39 -2.43
N LEU A 156 -24.35 -11.82 -2.12
CA LEU A 156 -25.66 -12.43 -2.41
C LEU A 156 -26.73 -11.38 -2.74
N PRO A 157 -27.23 -11.29 -4.00
CA PRO A 157 -28.38 -10.45 -4.34
C PRO A 157 -29.64 -10.94 -3.61
N GLY A 158 -30.23 -10.12 -2.78
CA GLY A 158 -31.51 -10.40 -2.09
C GLY A 158 -31.40 -10.51 -0.56
N LEU A 159 -30.49 -11.29 0.02
CA LEU A 159 -30.21 -11.26 1.46
C LEU A 159 -29.48 -10.01 1.91
N ASN A 160 -28.72 -9.43 1.00
CA ASN A 160 -28.02 -8.16 1.23
C ASN A 160 -28.92 -6.96 1.44
N THR A 161 -30.13 -6.94 0.88
CA THR A 161 -31.03 -5.81 1.10
C THR A 161 -31.52 -5.76 2.56
N LEU A 162 -31.75 -6.93 3.17
CA LEU A 162 -32.16 -7.02 4.58
C LEU A 162 -30.94 -6.87 5.53
N PHE A 163 -29.84 -7.53 5.22
CA PHE A 163 -28.63 -7.44 6.04
C PHE A 163 -27.92 -6.08 5.89
N ASN A 164 -27.84 -5.53 4.68
CA ASN A 164 -27.37 -4.18 4.46
C ASN A 164 -28.30 -3.14 5.09
N ASN A 165 -29.61 -3.31 5.08
CA ASN A 165 -30.51 -2.41 5.79
C ASN A 165 -30.33 -2.52 7.31
N TRP A 166 -29.98 -3.66 7.86
CA TRP A 166 -29.78 -3.85 9.30
C TRP A 166 -28.37 -3.43 9.76
N ILE A 167 -27.31 -3.81 9.06
CA ILE A 167 -25.93 -3.35 9.29
C ILE A 167 -25.79 -1.86 8.95
N VAL A 168 -26.60 -1.39 8.06
CA VAL A 168 -26.70 -0.05 7.52
C VAL A 168 -27.31 0.96 8.53
N THR A 169 -28.08 0.53 9.51
CA THR A 169 -28.51 1.35 10.64
C THR A 169 -27.47 1.47 11.74
N TRP A 170 -26.40 0.67 11.70
CA TRP A 170 -25.27 0.77 12.62
C TRP A 170 -24.27 1.85 12.19
N PRO A 171 -23.54 2.50 13.14
CA PRO A 171 -22.61 3.59 12.83
C PRO A 171 -21.44 3.20 11.91
N TRP A 172 -21.32 1.92 11.57
CA TRP A 172 -20.26 1.31 10.77
C TRP A 172 -20.61 1.10 9.30
N ARG A 173 -21.60 1.80 8.77
CA ARG A 173 -21.96 1.74 7.35
C ARG A 173 -20.77 2.05 6.47
N PHE A 174 -20.05 0.99 6.09
CA PHE A 174 -18.91 1.05 5.19
C PHE A 174 -19.32 1.18 3.71
N THR A 175 -20.57 0.93 3.40
CA THR A 175 -21.09 1.13 2.05
C THR A 175 -21.10 2.60 1.71
N LYS A 176 -20.28 2.96 0.72
CA LYS A 176 -19.98 4.30 0.21
C LYS A 176 -18.90 5.02 0.99
N THR A 177 -17.76 4.34 1.05
CA THR A 177 -16.52 4.78 1.67
C THR A 177 -16.00 6.11 1.13
N GLN A 178 -16.19 6.40 -0.14
CA GLN A 178 -15.65 7.57 -0.83
C GLN A 178 -15.80 8.88 -0.07
N VAL A 179 -17.03 9.18 0.39
CA VAL A 179 -17.26 10.45 1.08
C VAL A 179 -16.62 10.46 2.47
N LYS A 180 -16.56 9.28 3.11
CA LYS A 180 -15.90 9.14 4.42
C LYS A 180 -14.39 9.28 4.29
N ASP A 181 -13.80 8.66 3.26
CA ASP A 181 -12.38 8.74 2.98
C ASP A 181 -11.96 10.16 2.62
N TYR A 182 -12.71 10.84 1.78
CA TYR A 182 -12.49 12.25 1.51
C TYR A 182 -12.56 13.11 2.76
N LYS A 183 -13.58 12.88 3.61
CA LYS A 183 -13.75 13.66 4.84
C LYS A 183 -12.69 13.33 5.90
N MET A 184 -12.24 12.09 5.95
CA MET A 184 -11.13 11.67 6.79
C MET A 184 -9.82 12.31 6.32
N SER A 185 -9.57 12.31 5.01
CA SER A 185 -8.34 12.86 4.43
C SER A 185 -8.24 14.39 4.56
N GLU A 186 -9.36 15.09 4.81
CA GLU A 186 -9.32 16.50 5.22
C GLU A 186 -8.58 16.71 6.56
N LEU A 187 -8.39 15.66 7.39
CA LEU A 187 -7.56 15.71 8.60
C LEU A 187 -6.06 15.71 8.30
N PHE A 188 -5.67 15.42 7.06
CA PHE A 188 -4.28 15.38 6.60
C PHE A 188 -3.84 16.69 5.93
N GLU A 189 -4.76 17.66 5.81
CA GLU A 189 -4.53 18.92 5.10
C GLU A 189 -3.34 19.72 5.65
N ASN A 190 -3.13 19.72 6.96
CA ASN A 190 -2.03 20.46 7.59
C ASN A 190 -0.66 19.91 7.20
N LEU A 191 -0.50 18.59 7.13
CA LEU A 191 0.74 17.95 6.69
C LEU A 191 1.05 18.29 5.23
N TYR A 192 0.10 18.04 4.34
CA TYR A 192 0.30 18.31 2.91
C TYR A 192 0.36 19.80 2.59
N GLY A 193 -0.32 20.65 3.36
CA GLY A 193 -0.24 22.11 3.25
C GLY A 193 1.11 22.69 3.68
N ALA A 194 1.95 21.92 4.37
CA ALA A 194 3.33 22.28 4.66
C ALA A 194 4.32 21.98 3.52
N LEU A 195 3.87 21.26 2.47
CA LEU A 195 4.65 20.97 1.28
C LEU A 195 4.48 22.10 0.24
N PRO A 196 5.46 22.29 -0.68
CA PRO A 196 5.30 23.25 -1.78
C PRO A 196 4.14 22.81 -2.71
N ALA A 197 3.14 23.67 -2.88
CA ALA A 197 1.89 23.33 -3.58
C ALA A 197 2.07 22.85 -5.02
N GLU A 198 3.05 23.39 -5.74
CA GLU A 198 3.34 23.07 -7.15
C GLU A 198 4.26 21.85 -7.30
N GLN A 199 4.80 21.31 -6.19
CA GLN A 199 5.74 20.20 -6.23
C GLN A 199 5.06 18.95 -6.76
N PRO A 200 5.64 18.25 -7.77
CA PRO A 200 5.12 16.97 -8.23
C PRO A 200 5.08 15.93 -7.09
N ILE A 201 3.96 15.27 -6.95
CA ILE A 201 3.79 14.20 -5.98
C ILE A 201 3.16 12.97 -6.62
N LEU A 202 3.83 11.82 -6.49
CA LEU A 202 3.28 10.51 -6.78
C LEU A 202 2.76 9.89 -5.48
N THR A 203 1.56 9.37 -5.51
CA THR A 203 0.94 8.71 -4.35
C THR A 203 0.67 7.25 -4.66
N SER A 204 0.88 6.37 -3.69
CA SER A 204 0.62 4.92 -3.84
C SER A 204 -0.67 4.46 -3.15
N HIS A 205 -1.47 5.40 -2.66
CA HIS A 205 -2.74 5.13 -2.00
C HIS A 205 -3.67 6.34 -2.09
N MET A 206 -4.97 6.09 -2.26
CA MET A 206 -5.99 7.15 -2.40
C MET A 206 -6.02 8.14 -1.23
N TRP A 207 -5.73 7.73 0.00
CA TRP A 207 -5.72 8.65 1.15
C TRP A 207 -4.59 9.67 1.05
N ASN A 208 -3.45 9.27 0.48
CA ASN A 208 -2.34 10.18 0.19
C ASN A 208 -2.76 11.20 -0.88
N ALA A 209 -3.37 10.75 -1.97
CA ALA A 209 -3.86 11.63 -3.03
C ALA A 209 -4.95 12.59 -2.54
N MET A 210 -5.94 12.08 -1.79
CA MET A 210 -7.00 12.89 -1.19
C MET A 210 -6.46 13.92 -0.20
N GLY A 211 -5.49 13.51 0.65
CA GLY A 211 -4.81 14.40 1.60
C GLY A 211 -4.01 15.49 0.88
N ALA A 212 -3.25 15.12 -0.16
CA ALA A 212 -2.48 16.05 -0.97
C ALA A 212 -3.36 17.11 -1.64
N VAL A 213 -4.47 16.70 -2.25
CA VAL A 213 -5.44 17.63 -2.85
C VAL A 213 -6.11 18.50 -1.78
N ALA A 214 -6.46 17.93 -0.61
CA ALA A 214 -7.04 18.70 0.50
C ALA A 214 -6.07 19.74 1.06
N GLY A 215 -4.75 19.41 1.13
CA GLY A 215 -3.68 20.31 1.53
C GLY A 215 -3.30 21.36 0.47
N GLY A 216 -3.95 21.36 -0.71
CA GLY A 216 -3.77 22.38 -1.75
C GLY A 216 -2.69 22.05 -2.78
N MET A 217 -2.15 20.83 -2.82
CA MET A 217 -1.22 20.43 -3.87
C MET A 217 -1.91 20.34 -5.23
N THR A 218 -1.26 20.84 -6.27
CA THR A 218 -1.84 20.99 -7.61
C THR A 218 -1.32 20.00 -8.65
N ASN A 219 -0.20 19.34 -8.37
CA ASN A 219 0.43 18.38 -9.27
C ASN A 219 0.48 16.97 -8.66
N VAL A 220 -0.70 16.37 -8.47
CA VAL A 220 -0.89 15.08 -7.81
C VAL A 220 -1.17 13.99 -8.82
N VAL A 221 -0.38 12.91 -8.78
CA VAL A 221 -0.59 11.69 -9.56
C VAL A 221 -0.75 10.51 -8.60
N ASP A 222 -1.91 9.86 -8.65
CA ASP A 222 -2.19 8.65 -7.88
C ASP A 222 -1.85 7.41 -8.72
N MET A 223 -0.85 6.66 -8.29
CA MET A 223 -0.48 5.38 -8.87
C MET A 223 -1.46 4.33 -8.38
N MET A 224 -2.45 4.01 -9.20
CA MET A 224 -3.54 3.12 -8.81
C MET A 224 -3.00 1.73 -8.42
N PHE A 225 -3.15 1.42 -7.15
CA PHE A 225 -2.55 0.24 -6.52
C PHE A 225 -3.34 -1.06 -6.79
N ASP A 226 -4.60 -0.94 -7.22
CA ASP A 226 -5.53 -2.07 -7.34
C ASP A 226 -6.07 -2.19 -8.77
N ASN A 227 -6.12 -3.42 -9.28
CA ASN A 227 -6.79 -3.76 -10.54
C ASN A 227 -8.29 -4.05 -10.35
N TRP A 228 -8.81 -3.90 -9.13
CA TRP A 228 -10.23 -3.92 -8.82
C TRP A 228 -10.77 -2.49 -8.79
N PRO A 229 -11.23 -1.96 -9.94
CA PRO A 229 -11.53 -0.54 -10.08
C PRO A 229 -12.83 -0.17 -9.38
N MET A 230 -12.72 0.58 -8.31
CA MET A 230 -13.85 1.10 -7.56
C MET A 230 -13.77 2.62 -7.47
N ALA A 231 -14.88 3.30 -7.71
CA ALA A 231 -14.89 4.77 -7.74
C ALA A 231 -14.44 5.44 -6.43
N PHE A 232 -14.48 4.74 -5.29
CA PHE A 232 -13.97 5.27 -4.02
C PHE A 232 -12.45 5.49 -3.99
N GLN A 233 -11.73 4.88 -4.92
CA GLN A 233 -10.28 5.07 -5.07
C GLN A 233 -9.93 6.33 -5.86
N LEU A 234 -10.91 6.95 -6.53
CA LEU A 234 -10.67 8.13 -7.35
C LEU A 234 -10.60 9.42 -6.53
N THR A 235 -9.66 10.28 -6.85
CA THR A 235 -9.44 11.59 -6.22
C THR A 235 -9.69 12.70 -7.23
N GLU A 236 -10.78 13.45 -7.11
CA GLU A 236 -11.01 14.61 -7.97
C GLU A 236 -9.98 15.71 -7.66
N GLY A 237 -9.23 16.10 -8.67
CA GLY A 237 -8.08 17.00 -8.55
C GLY A 237 -6.74 16.32 -8.73
N ALA A 238 -6.69 14.99 -8.73
CA ALA A 238 -5.51 14.22 -9.07
C ALA A 238 -5.63 13.59 -10.48
N LYS A 239 -4.49 13.23 -11.06
CA LYS A 239 -4.39 12.31 -12.19
C LYS A 239 -4.19 10.89 -11.65
N HIS A 240 -4.65 9.89 -12.40
CA HIS A 240 -4.59 8.50 -11.97
C HIS A 240 -3.84 7.66 -13.01
N ALA A 241 -2.73 7.07 -12.59
CA ALA A 241 -1.94 6.14 -13.39
C ALA A 241 -2.51 4.72 -13.20
N VAL A 242 -3.13 4.14 -14.22
CA VAL A 242 -3.89 2.89 -14.15
C VAL A 242 -3.13 1.76 -14.83
N GLN A 243 -3.02 0.61 -14.15
CA GLN A 243 -2.17 -0.49 -14.54
C GLN A 243 -2.76 -1.41 -15.64
N SER A 244 -4.08 -1.47 -15.80
CA SER A 244 -4.73 -2.39 -16.73
C SER A 244 -5.86 -1.74 -17.52
N PRO A 245 -6.16 -2.23 -18.75
CA PRO A 245 -7.30 -1.74 -19.52
C PRO A 245 -8.65 -1.95 -18.80
N SER A 246 -8.82 -3.06 -18.11
CA SER A 246 -10.04 -3.35 -17.34
C SER A 246 -10.18 -2.38 -16.16
N GLY A 247 -9.07 -2.05 -15.48
CA GLY A 247 -9.00 -1.02 -14.46
C GLY A 247 -9.41 0.34 -15.02
N TYR A 248 -8.83 0.73 -16.16
CA TYR A 248 -9.17 1.98 -16.83
C TYR A 248 -10.68 2.11 -17.09
N TYR A 249 -11.29 1.08 -17.69
CA TYR A 249 -12.72 1.10 -17.98
C TYR A 249 -13.57 1.19 -16.71
N GLY A 250 -13.24 0.42 -15.68
CA GLY A 250 -13.98 0.44 -14.42
C GLY A 250 -13.92 1.79 -13.70
N PHE A 251 -12.75 2.44 -13.66
CA PHE A 251 -12.61 3.79 -13.15
C PHE A 251 -13.32 4.81 -14.02
N ARG A 252 -13.25 4.67 -15.35
CA ARG A 252 -13.89 5.56 -16.31
C ARG A 252 -15.41 5.59 -16.15
N VAL A 253 -16.04 4.45 -15.88
CA VAL A 253 -17.49 4.34 -15.70
C VAL A 253 -17.94 4.54 -14.24
N MET A 254 -17.04 4.92 -13.34
CA MET A 254 -17.36 5.15 -11.92
C MET A 254 -17.93 3.89 -11.25
N ARG A 255 -17.37 2.71 -11.54
CA ARG A 255 -17.83 1.44 -10.95
C ARG A 255 -17.94 1.54 -9.43
N GLY A 256 -19.05 1.03 -8.87
CA GLY A 256 -19.31 1.05 -7.43
C GLY A 256 -19.67 2.40 -6.82
N PHE A 257 -19.84 3.47 -7.64
CA PHE A 257 -20.32 4.75 -7.13
C PHE A 257 -21.79 4.70 -6.70
N ASP A 258 -22.61 3.93 -7.41
CA ASP A 258 -24.03 3.76 -7.11
C ASP A 258 -24.40 2.26 -7.03
N ASP A 259 -25.14 1.88 -6.00
CA ASP A 259 -25.63 0.51 -5.78
C ASP A 259 -26.83 0.17 -6.67
N LYS A 260 -27.38 1.15 -7.41
CA LYS A 260 -28.59 1.00 -8.21
C LYS A 260 -28.32 0.66 -9.68
N GLY A 261 -27.05 0.61 -10.06
CA GLY A 261 -26.66 0.42 -11.46
C GLY A 261 -27.00 1.60 -12.36
N SER A 262 -27.12 2.81 -11.78
CA SER A 262 -27.38 4.03 -12.56
C SER A 262 -26.17 4.36 -13.45
N ILE A 263 -26.43 4.95 -14.61
CA ILE A 263 -25.36 5.46 -15.47
C ILE A 263 -24.82 6.75 -14.86
N MET A 264 -23.54 6.70 -14.48
CA MET A 264 -22.81 7.83 -13.91
C MET A 264 -22.23 8.72 -15.01
N LYS A 265 -22.01 10.01 -14.68
CA LYS A 265 -21.09 10.83 -15.46
C LYS A 265 -19.70 10.21 -15.36
N PRO A 266 -19.05 9.96 -16.51
CA PRO A 266 -17.76 9.28 -16.49
C PRO A 266 -16.67 10.17 -15.88
N THR A 267 -15.68 9.53 -15.25
CA THR A 267 -14.44 10.20 -14.85
C THR A 267 -13.81 10.88 -16.08
N PRO A 268 -13.38 12.15 -16.00
CA PRO A 268 -12.74 12.83 -17.12
C PRO A 268 -11.57 12.05 -17.70
N SER A 269 -11.45 12.03 -19.03
CA SER A 269 -10.39 11.26 -19.70
C SER A 269 -8.99 11.83 -19.48
N ASP A 270 -8.89 13.10 -19.16
CA ASP A 270 -7.66 13.82 -18.84
C ASP A 270 -7.19 13.61 -17.39
N SER A 271 -7.99 12.93 -16.58
CA SER A 271 -7.64 12.51 -15.22
C SER A 271 -7.28 11.01 -15.10
N LEU A 272 -7.42 10.22 -16.17
CA LEU A 272 -7.09 8.80 -16.20
C LEU A 272 -6.07 8.49 -17.29
N PHE A 273 -5.00 7.79 -16.93
CA PHE A 273 -3.92 7.41 -17.84
C PHE A 273 -3.64 5.93 -17.72
N PHE A 274 -3.71 5.19 -18.81
CA PHE A 274 -3.24 3.82 -18.84
C PHE A 274 -1.71 3.83 -18.96
N THR A 275 -1.03 3.44 -17.89
CA THR A 275 0.45 3.47 -17.80
C THR A 275 1.08 2.09 -17.85
N GLY A 276 0.30 1.02 -17.76
CA GLY A 276 0.82 -0.32 -17.53
C GLY A 276 1.20 -0.57 -16.06
N GLN A 277 1.84 -1.71 -15.81
CA GLN A 277 2.24 -2.12 -14.47
C GLN A 277 3.30 -1.19 -13.88
N HIS A 278 3.16 -0.87 -12.60
CA HIS A 278 4.16 -0.12 -11.85
C HIS A 278 5.28 -1.06 -11.41
N VAL A 279 6.38 -1.04 -12.15
CA VAL A 279 7.54 -1.92 -11.96
C VAL A 279 8.79 -1.07 -11.89
N ASP A 280 9.76 -1.48 -11.07
CA ASP A 280 11.05 -0.79 -10.97
C ASP A 280 11.77 -0.82 -12.30
N HIS A 281 12.38 0.31 -12.68
CA HIS A 281 13.11 0.47 -13.92
C HIS A 281 14.29 -0.51 -14.00
N GLU A 282 14.99 -0.71 -12.91
CA GLU A 282 16.12 -1.64 -12.79
C GLU A 282 15.72 -3.09 -13.10
N LEU A 283 14.52 -3.52 -12.73
CA LEU A 283 14.02 -4.85 -13.09
C LEU A 283 13.76 -5.00 -14.58
N VAL A 284 13.37 -3.92 -15.25
CA VAL A 284 13.11 -3.93 -16.71
C VAL A 284 14.43 -3.87 -17.49
N GLU A 285 15.35 -3.02 -17.08
CA GLU A 285 16.66 -2.89 -17.74
C GLU A 285 17.51 -4.15 -17.66
N ASN A 286 17.42 -4.86 -16.55
CA ASN A 286 18.25 -6.03 -16.30
C ASN A 286 17.61 -7.36 -16.75
N ILE A 287 16.48 -7.37 -17.44
CA ILE A 287 15.77 -8.60 -17.84
C ILE A 287 16.71 -9.58 -18.58
N GLU A 288 17.49 -9.09 -19.55
CA GLU A 288 18.37 -9.95 -20.34
C GLU A 288 19.49 -10.55 -19.48
N VAL A 289 20.19 -9.72 -18.70
CA VAL A 289 21.28 -10.12 -17.82
C VAL A 289 20.78 -11.10 -16.74
N ASP A 290 19.63 -10.82 -16.14
CA ASP A 290 19.02 -11.69 -15.13
C ASP A 290 18.57 -13.03 -15.72
N CYS A 291 18.07 -13.03 -16.96
CA CYS A 291 17.71 -14.26 -17.67
C CYS A 291 18.95 -15.09 -17.99
N GLU A 292 20.03 -14.48 -18.49
CA GLU A 292 21.31 -15.16 -18.74
C GLU A 292 21.87 -15.78 -17.47
N SER A 293 21.91 -15.03 -16.36
CA SER A 293 22.35 -15.51 -15.06
C SER A 293 21.51 -16.69 -14.56
N ARG A 294 20.19 -16.64 -14.80
CA ARG A 294 19.28 -17.74 -14.44
C ARG A 294 19.54 -18.99 -15.28
N ILE A 295 19.78 -18.83 -16.59
CA ILE A 295 20.12 -19.95 -17.49
C ILE A 295 21.43 -20.58 -17.05
N GLN A 296 22.46 -19.79 -16.76
CA GLN A 296 23.75 -20.29 -16.28
C GLN A 296 23.62 -21.14 -15.01
N ARG A 297 22.81 -20.68 -14.03
CA ARG A 297 22.55 -21.45 -12.81
C ARG A 297 21.81 -22.77 -13.10
N ILE A 298 20.87 -22.77 -14.06
CA ILE A 298 20.15 -23.97 -14.47
C ILE A 298 21.11 -24.97 -15.13
N ASP A 299 21.98 -24.52 -16.03
CA ASP A 299 22.96 -25.35 -16.74
C ASP A 299 24.02 -25.92 -15.78
N ALA A 300 24.40 -25.13 -14.79
CA ALA A 300 25.26 -25.55 -13.69
C ALA A 300 24.58 -26.50 -12.70
N LYS A 301 23.27 -26.75 -12.85
CA LYS A 301 22.45 -27.55 -11.95
C LYS A 301 22.42 -27.06 -10.51
N GLU A 302 22.55 -25.76 -10.33
CA GLU A 302 22.40 -25.13 -9.02
C GLU A 302 20.96 -25.28 -8.48
N PRO A 303 20.76 -25.22 -7.16
CA PRO A 303 19.45 -25.23 -6.54
C PRO A 303 18.58 -24.12 -7.11
N ARG A 304 17.33 -24.44 -7.45
CA ARG A 304 16.38 -23.40 -7.90
C ARG A 304 15.95 -22.53 -6.73
N ARG A 305 15.95 -21.23 -6.96
CA ARG A 305 15.60 -20.22 -5.94
C ARG A 305 14.11 -19.95 -5.97
N PHE A 306 13.46 -20.08 -4.82
CA PHE A 306 12.05 -19.76 -4.63
C PHE A 306 11.89 -18.76 -3.50
N ILE A 307 11.12 -17.70 -3.72
CA ILE A 307 10.74 -16.77 -2.67
C ILE A 307 9.24 -16.86 -2.41
N VAL A 308 8.87 -16.87 -1.13
CA VAL A 308 7.48 -16.81 -0.66
C VAL A 308 7.37 -15.61 0.29
N THR A 309 6.51 -14.68 -0.05
CA THR A 309 6.34 -13.43 0.70
C THR A 309 5.01 -13.37 1.41
N MET A 310 5.05 -13.07 2.71
CA MET A 310 3.85 -12.86 3.51
C MET A 310 3.22 -11.50 3.20
N GLY A 311 1.91 -11.48 3.02
CA GLY A 311 1.18 -10.24 2.79
C GLY A 311 1.09 -9.36 4.04
N GLY A 312 0.78 -8.07 3.86
CA GLY A 312 0.78 -7.06 4.91
C GLY A 312 -0.14 -7.31 6.11
N ALA A 313 -1.17 -8.16 5.98
CA ALA A 313 -2.02 -8.57 7.10
C ALA A 313 -1.43 -9.68 7.97
N GLY A 314 -0.30 -10.28 7.56
CA GLY A 314 0.35 -11.39 8.25
C GLY A 314 -0.51 -12.66 8.33
N ALA A 315 -1.21 -12.93 7.25
CA ALA A 315 -2.21 -13.98 7.17
C ALA A 315 -1.65 -15.28 6.59
N GLN A 316 -2.42 -16.39 6.74
CA GLN A 316 -2.14 -17.68 6.11
C GLN A 316 -0.84 -18.38 6.56
N ARG A 317 -0.41 -18.18 7.79
CA ARG A 317 0.80 -18.81 8.34
C ARG A 317 0.84 -20.33 8.19
N GLU A 318 -0.32 -21.01 8.26
CA GLU A 318 -0.43 -22.45 8.06
C GLU A 318 -0.06 -22.86 6.63
N LEU A 319 -0.37 -22.01 5.63
CA LEU A 319 0.05 -22.25 4.25
C LEU A 319 1.58 -22.14 4.11
N PHE A 320 2.21 -21.16 4.78
CA PHE A 320 3.67 -21.04 4.82
C PHE A 320 4.30 -22.28 5.40
N LYS A 321 3.81 -22.78 6.54
CA LYS A 321 4.27 -24.03 7.13
C LYS A 321 4.15 -25.19 6.13
N ALA A 322 2.99 -25.37 5.51
CA ALA A 322 2.77 -26.43 4.54
C ALA A 322 3.74 -26.35 3.34
N ILE A 323 3.98 -25.14 2.81
CA ILE A 323 4.95 -24.93 1.72
C ILE A 323 6.35 -25.35 2.16
N ILE A 324 6.78 -24.93 3.35
CA ILE A 324 8.11 -25.24 3.88
C ILE A 324 8.25 -26.75 4.09
N GLU A 325 7.30 -27.41 4.76
CA GLU A 325 7.34 -28.85 5.01
C GLU A 325 7.43 -29.67 3.71
N HIS A 326 6.69 -29.26 2.66
CA HIS A 326 6.78 -29.90 1.35
C HIS A 326 8.11 -29.60 0.63
N ALA A 327 8.74 -28.49 0.91
CA ALA A 327 10.02 -28.10 0.33
C ALA A 327 11.22 -28.78 1.01
N ILE A 328 11.14 -29.16 2.29
CA ILE A 328 12.25 -29.74 3.06
C ILE A 328 12.95 -30.90 2.31
N PRO A 329 12.26 -31.91 1.76
CA PRO A 329 12.94 -32.99 1.05
C PRO A 329 13.72 -32.52 -0.19
N LEU A 330 13.26 -31.46 -0.84
CA LEU A 330 13.94 -30.88 -2.00
C LEU A 330 15.15 -30.03 -1.58
N ILE A 331 15.05 -29.34 -0.45
CA ILE A 331 16.15 -28.59 0.16
C ILE A 331 17.26 -29.56 0.60
N GLN A 332 16.91 -30.65 1.28
CA GLN A 332 17.87 -31.68 1.71
C GLN A 332 18.57 -32.38 0.54
N GLN A 333 17.93 -32.42 -0.63
CA GLN A 333 18.52 -32.94 -1.88
C GLN A 333 19.26 -31.87 -2.68
N ASP A 334 19.39 -30.68 -2.14
CA ASP A 334 20.02 -29.53 -2.78
C ASP A 334 19.41 -29.16 -4.15
N LYS A 335 18.13 -29.41 -4.31
CA LYS A 335 17.39 -29.09 -5.54
C LYS A 335 16.81 -27.69 -5.55
N ILE A 336 16.52 -27.14 -4.37
CA ILE A 336 15.97 -25.81 -4.19
C ILE A 336 16.62 -25.08 -3.01
N ALA A 337 16.68 -23.76 -3.13
CA ALA A 337 16.86 -22.83 -2.03
C ALA A 337 15.54 -22.06 -1.82
N LEU A 338 15.03 -22.04 -0.59
CA LEU A 338 13.75 -21.45 -0.26
C LEU A 338 13.94 -20.21 0.60
N PHE A 339 13.41 -19.09 0.14
CA PHE A 339 13.43 -17.79 0.82
C PHE A 339 12.02 -17.45 1.32
N ILE A 340 11.86 -17.28 2.62
CA ILE A 340 10.61 -16.92 3.27
C ILE A 340 10.72 -15.50 3.78
N ASN A 341 9.99 -14.58 3.16
CA ASN A 341 9.91 -13.20 3.62
C ASN A 341 8.67 -13.01 4.50
N LEU A 342 8.88 -12.80 5.79
CA LEU A 342 7.82 -12.57 6.78
C LEU A 342 7.51 -11.08 6.99
N GLY A 343 8.27 -10.19 6.36
CA GLY A 343 8.15 -8.76 6.61
C GLY A 343 8.40 -8.43 8.08
N ASP A 344 7.49 -7.68 8.71
CA ASP A 344 7.58 -7.26 10.11
C ASP A 344 6.71 -8.11 11.07
N HIS A 345 6.26 -9.28 10.61
CA HIS A 345 5.35 -10.13 11.38
C HIS A 345 6.07 -11.01 12.42
N LYS A 346 6.56 -10.40 13.49
CA LYS A 346 7.27 -11.08 14.58
C LYS A 346 6.45 -12.21 15.23
N ASP A 347 5.13 -12.01 15.36
CA ASP A 347 4.23 -13.04 15.92
C ASP A 347 4.20 -14.30 15.04
N ASN A 348 4.22 -14.13 13.71
CA ASN A 348 4.25 -15.24 12.77
C ASN A 348 5.60 -15.94 12.80
N TRP A 349 6.70 -15.20 12.98
CA TRP A 349 8.02 -15.79 13.15
C TRP A 349 8.08 -16.66 14.41
N GLY A 350 7.71 -16.16 15.57
CA GLY A 350 7.74 -16.93 16.81
C GLY A 350 6.92 -18.23 16.77
N TRP A 351 5.79 -18.22 16.04
CA TRP A 351 5.03 -19.41 15.78
C TRP A 351 5.74 -20.36 14.80
N LEU A 352 6.25 -19.83 13.67
CA LEU A 352 6.91 -20.62 12.63
C LEU A 352 8.22 -21.23 13.14
N GLU A 353 9.00 -20.51 13.92
CA GLU A 353 10.23 -20.99 14.53
C GLU A 353 9.99 -22.24 15.39
N ALA A 354 8.93 -22.23 16.20
CA ALA A 354 8.56 -23.40 17.00
C ALA A 354 8.17 -24.60 16.14
N GLU A 355 7.44 -24.36 15.03
CA GLU A 355 7.05 -25.42 14.09
C GLU A 355 8.24 -25.97 13.27
N LEU A 356 9.24 -25.13 13.02
CA LEU A 356 10.46 -25.51 12.28
C LEU A 356 11.58 -26.08 13.17
N ALA A 357 11.36 -26.21 14.47
CA ALA A 357 12.35 -26.78 15.39
C ALA A 357 12.99 -28.11 14.92
N PRO A 358 12.27 -29.03 14.24
CA PRO A 358 12.88 -30.27 13.70
C PRO A 358 13.87 -30.04 12.55
N TYR A 359 13.92 -28.84 11.94
CA TYR A 359 14.67 -28.50 10.75
C TYR A 359 15.67 -27.37 10.97
N GLN A 360 16.05 -27.10 12.21
CA GLN A 360 16.94 -25.99 12.56
C GLN A 360 18.29 -26.04 11.85
N ASP A 361 18.80 -27.23 11.57
CA ASP A 361 20.08 -27.42 10.84
C ASP A 361 20.03 -26.92 9.38
N LEU A 362 18.83 -26.75 8.82
CA LEU A 362 18.62 -26.24 7.48
C LEU A 362 18.27 -24.74 7.47
N LEU A 363 17.97 -24.17 8.62
CA LEU A 363 17.40 -22.85 8.78
C LEU A 363 18.47 -21.78 8.90
N ASN A 364 18.41 -20.78 8.05
CA ASN A 364 19.19 -19.55 8.12
C ASN A 364 18.25 -18.36 8.34
N THR A 365 18.62 -17.44 9.21
CA THR A 365 17.80 -16.27 9.55
C THR A 365 18.52 -14.98 9.21
N HIS A 366 17.77 -13.99 8.71
CA HIS A 366 18.26 -12.67 8.35
C HIS A 366 17.28 -11.64 8.90
N PHE A 367 17.63 -11.02 10.03
CA PHE A 367 16.72 -10.17 10.80
C PHE A 367 17.12 -8.70 10.81
N THR A 368 18.26 -8.37 10.21
CA THR A 368 18.70 -6.98 10.02
C THR A 368 18.84 -6.66 8.53
N TRP A 369 18.90 -5.36 8.23
CA TRP A 369 19.15 -4.90 6.87
C TRP A 369 20.52 -5.35 6.36
N GLU A 370 21.52 -5.23 7.21
CA GLU A 370 22.90 -5.60 6.89
C GLU A 370 22.99 -7.10 6.55
N GLU A 371 22.43 -7.97 7.39
CA GLU A 371 22.39 -9.43 7.14
C GLU A 371 21.71 -9.77 5.83
N THR A 372 20.60 -9.10 5.52
CA THR A 372 19.85 -9.33 4.29
C THR A 372 20.63 -8.87 3.07
N ARG A 373 21.20 -7.66 3.10
CA ARG A 373 22.01 -7.11 2.03
C ARG A 373 23.24 -7.95 1.77
N ASP A 374 23.99 -8.27 2.81
CA ASP A 374 25.22 -9.03 2.70
C ASP A 374 24.95 -10.44 2.14
N TYR A 375 23.83 -11.06 2.54
CA TYR A 375 23.42 -12.33 1.97
C TYR A 375 22.98 -12.18 0.51
N ALA A 376 22.17 -11.20 0.18
CA ALA A 376 21.72 -10.94 -1.19
C ALA A 376 22.91 -10.69 -2.13
N ASP A 377 23.92 -9.94 -1.70
CA ASP A 377 25.15 -9.71 -2.46
C ASP A 377 25.96 -11.00 -2.61
N SER A 378 26.05 -11.81 -1.55
CA SER A 378 26.78 -13.06 -1.61
C SER A 378 26.25 -14.06 -2.63
N ILE A 379 24.92 -14.13 -2.81
CA ILE A 379 24.29 -15.06 -3.76
C ILE A 379 24.24 -14.55 -5.19
N ARG A 380 24.75 -13.36 -5.47
CA ARG A 380 24.97 -12.91 -6.86
C ARG A 380 26.07 -13.72 -7.54
N GLU A 381 27.12 -14.03 -6.80
CA GLU A 381 28.31 -14.74 -7.30
C GLU A 381 28.34 -16.21 -6.86
N ASN A 382 27.55 -16.61 -5.86
CA ASN A 382 27.53 -17.93 -5.29
C ASN A 382 26.18 -18.61 -5.41
N SER A 383 26.18 -19.95 -5.39
CA SER A 383 24.95 -20.72 -5.30
C SER A 383 24.22 -20.47 -3.97
N ALA A 384 22.91 -20.44 -4.02
CA ALA A 384 22.07 -20.34 -2.83
C ALA A 384 21.58 -21.72 -2.41
N HIS A 385 21.68 -22.05 -1.12
CA HIS A 385 21.32 -23.36 -0.56
C HIS A 385 20.51 -23.20 0.73
N GLY A 386 19.61 -24.12 1.01
CA GLY A 386 18.94 -24.21 2.30
C GLY A 386 17.61 -23.45 2.38
N LEU A 387 17.18 -23.23 3.62
CA LEU A 387 15.98 -22.49 3.99
C LEU A 387 16.40 -21.17 4.64
N HIS A 388 15.92 -20.06 4.11
CA HIS A 388 16.23 -18.72 4.61
C HIS A 388 14.94 -18.02 5.03
N VAL A 389 14.96 -17.41 6.22
CA VAL A 389 13.84 -16.59 6.73
C VAL A 389 14.31 -15.17 6.94
N PHE A 390 13.57 -14.25 6.38
CA PHE A 390 13.78 -12.80 6.47
C PHE A 390 12.68 -12.19 7.31
N LEU A 391 13.07 -11.44 8.33
CA LEU A 391 12.16 -10.72 9.21
C LEU A 391 12.74 -9.32 9.44
N TYR A 392 11.93 -8.31 9.13
CA TYR A 392 12.35 -6.92 9.22
C TYR A 392 11.49 -6.13 10.17
N ASP A 393 12.11 -5.23 10.91
CA ASP A 393 11.38 -4.19 11.64
C ASP A 393 10.79 -3.12 10.72
N ASN A 394 11.30 -3.06 9.50
CA ASN A 394 10.93 -2.10 8.49
C ASN A 394 10.58 -2.81 7.18
N THR A 395 9.43 -2.47 6.60
CA THR A 395 8.92 -3.09 5.37
C THR A 395 9.62 -2.64 4.10
N PHE A 396 10.51 -1.65 4.18
CA PHE A 396 11.26 -1.12 3.05
C PHE A 396 12.15 -2.18 2.38
N HIS A 397 12.60 -3.18 3.13
CA HIS A 397 13.52 -4.22 2.67
C HIS A 397 12.85 -5.48 2.14
N ALA A 398 11.56 -5.48 2.02
CA ALA A 398 10.78 -6.68 1.72
C ALA A 398 10.97 -7.25 0.30
N VAL A 399 12.10 -7.04 -0.34
CA VAL A 399 12.30 -7.52 -1.71
C VAL A 399 13.66 -8.14 -1.93
#